data_a1053c7d10c800cd354304dccfda7040
#
_entry.id   a1053c7d10c800cd354304dccfda7040
#
_cell.length_a   1.000
_cell.length_b   1.000
_cell.length_c   1.000
_cell.angle_alpha   90.00
_cell.angle_beta   90.00
_cell.angle_gamma   90.00
#
_symmetry.space_group_name_H-M   'P 1'
#
loop_
_entity.id
_entity.type
_entity.pdbx_description
1 polymer ?
#
loop_
_entity_poly.entity_id
_entity_poly.type
_entity_poly.pdbx_seq_one_letter_code
_entity_poly.pdbx_strand_id
1 'polypeptide(L)'
;TPLDRDKAPAPAATPEDEEMTSSPSGDEQTGSRATMSPTPRPIDWRGPSGGAYPEVYLRPVTSVRVDVSDQKTYVMSGDDVIYTMVSSTGMDGSTPLGEYSVTTRGEHFYNPSEQMGADWWVGFIGSTYLFHTVPTTEGMGDYIESEALKLGQPASHGCVRLTVSDAKWLYDNLPAGVPVSIVE
;
A
#
# COMPACT_ATOMS: atom_id res chain seq x y z
N THR A 1 -18.18 33.57 -56.23
CA THR A 1 -17.16 34.02 -57.17
C THR A 1 -16.51 35.29 -56.70
N PRO A 2 -15.30 35.53 -57.00
CA PRO A 2 -14.10 34.74 -56.74
C PRO A 2 -12.88 35.61 -56.36
N LEU A 3 -11.74 34.94 -56.10
CA LEU A 3 -10.36 35.36 -56.46
C LEU A 3 -9.68 36.44 -55.59
N ASP A 4 -8.44 36.48 -55.34
CA ASP A 4 -7.26 35.69 -55.75
C ASP A 4 -6.02 36.31 -55.08
N ARG A 5 -5.02 35.52 -54.88
CA ARG A 5 -3.58 35.72 -55.08
C ARG A 5 -2.88 36.90 -54.37
N ASP A 6 -1.78 36.75 -53.86
CA ASP A 6 -0.51 36.11 -54.18
C ASP A 6 0.63 36.91 -53.55
N LYS A 7 1.64 36.20 -53.14
CA LYS A 7 3.04 36.47 -53.37
C LYS A 7 3.95 36.81 -52.17
N ALA A 8 4.74 35.86 -51.82
CA ALA A 8 6.06 36.04 -51.25
C ALA A 8 7.01 36.75 -52.25
N PRO A 9 8.12 37.33 -51.86
CA PRO A 9 9.33 36.52 -51.75
C PRO A 9 10.34 36.94 -50.63
N ALA A 10 11.21 36.03 -50.29
CA ALA A 10 12.55 36.31 -49.77
C ALA A 10 13.47 36.86 -50.87
N PRO A 11 14.63 37.46 -50.62
CA PRO A 11 15.80 36.68 -50.28
C PRO A 11 16.92 37.36 -49.45
N ALA A 12 17.73 36.51 -48.85
CA ALA A 12 19.19 36.42 -48.80
C ALA A 12 20.10 37.63 -48.61
N ALA A 13 21.04 37.53 -47.68
CA ALA A 13 22.47 37.40 -47.93
C ALA A 13 23.30 37.52 -46.64
N THR A 14 24.11 36.54 -46.41
CA THR A 14 25.40 36.57 -45.71
C THR A 14 26.39 37.50 -46.40
N PRO A 15 27.53 37.97 -45.81
CA PRO A 15 28.63 37.12 -45.40
C PRO A 15 29.52 37.62 -44.21
N GLU A 16 30.30 36.69 -43.65
CA GLU A 16 31.74 36.66 -43.33
C GLU A 16 32.33 37.83 -42.48
N ASP A 17 33.23 37.70 -41.56
CA ASP A 17 34.37 36.84 -41.31
C ASP A 17 35.03 37.19 -39.96
N GLU A 18 35.85 36.27 -39.52
CA GLU A 18 37.13 36.31 -38.76
C GLU A 18 37.07 36.37 -37.25
N GLU A 19 37.46 35.33 -36.65
CA GLU A 19 38.75 34.68 -36.31
C GLU A 19 39.34 35.11 -34.94
N MET A 20 39.76 34.09 -34.26
CA MET A 20 40.86 33.90 -33.33
C MET A 20 40.68 33.94 -31.82
N THR A 21 40.88 32.72 -31.33
CA THR A 21 41.75 32.30 -30.22
C THR A 21 41.34 32.59 -28.78
N SER A 22 41.08 31.56 -28.05
CA SER A 22 41.99 30.80 -27.19
C SER A 22 41.22 29.98 -26.16
N SER A 23 41.47 28.69 -26.16
CA SER A 23 41.24 27.82 -24.98
C SER A 23 42.16 28.26 -23.84
N PRO A 24 41.71 28.04 -22.58
CA PRO A 24 42.15 26.80 -21.96
C PRO A 24 41.12 26.16 -21.04
N SER A 25 41.15 24.84 -21.07
CA SER A 25 40.94 23.87 -19.99
C SER A 25 40.27 24.37 -18.72
N GLY A 26 39.04 23.84 -18.51
CA GLY A 26 38.37 23.87 -17.23
C GLY A 26 37.58 22.60 -17.09
N ASP A 27 38.00 21.72 -16.23
CA ASP A 27 37.43 20.41 -15.91
C ASP A 27 35.90 20.41 -15.89
N GLU A 28 35.30 19.68 -16.82
CA GLU A 28 33.94 19.17 -16.68
C GLU A 28 33.94 18.04 -15.65
N GLN A 29 33.78 18.42 -14.41
CA GLN A 29 33.42 17.52 -13.35
C GLN A 29 31.94 17.19 -13.54
N THR A 30 31.69 16.17 -14.37
CA THR A 30 30.40 15.48 -14.44
C THR A 30 30.12 14.85 -13.08
N GLY A 31 29.58 15.67 -12.19
CA GLY A 31 28.99 15.21 -10.95
C GLY A 31 27.79 14.32 -11.27
N SER A 32 28.03 13.04 -11.34
CA SER A 32 26.97 12.02 -11.31
C SER A 32 26.18 12.26 -10.01
N ARG A 33 25.07 12.97 -10.14
CA ARG A 33 24.09 13.11 -9.08
C ARG A 33 23.49 11.72 -8.87
N ALA A 34 24.12 10.94 -7.99
CA ALA A 34 23.53 9.71 -7.48
C ALA A 34 22.16 10.09 -6.95
N THR A 35 21.12 9.66 -7.65
CA THR A 35 19.75 9.67 -7.16
C THR A 35 19.73 8.70 -5.99
N MET A 36 19.93 9.24 -4.79
CA MET A 36 19.70 8.49 -3.56
C MET A 36 18.22 8.11 -3.57
N SER A 37 17.92 6.84 -3.83
CA SER A 37 16.59 6.31 -3.57
C SER A 37 16.22 6.67 -2.14
N PRO A 38 15.05 7.26 -1.90
CA PRO A 38 14.66 7.60 -0.55
C PRO A 38 14.65 6.33 0.29
N THR A 39 15.37 6.34 1.40
CA THR A 39 15.29 5.26 2.40
C THR A 39 13.81 5.07 2.74
N PRO A 40 13.27 3.84 2.64
CA PRO A 40 11.87 3.60 2.98
C PRO A 40 11.60 4.12 4.39
N ARG A 41 10.61 5.00 4.52
CA ARG A 41 10.19 5.45 5.85
C ARG A 41 9.62 4.25 6.60
N PRO A 42 9.94 4.08 7.90
CA PRO A 42 9.29 3.07 8.71
C PRO A 42 7.77 3.20 8.62
N ILE A 43 7.07 2.07 8.50
CA ILE A 43 5.61 2.05 8.48
C ILE A 43 5.12 2.52 9.84
N ASP A 44 4.22 3.50 9.88
CA ASP A 44 3.49 3.83 11.10
C ASP A 44 2.44 2.74 11.36
N TRP A 45 2.81 1.77 12.17
CA TRP A 45 1.94 0.64 12.49
C TRP A 45 0.75 0.99 13.40
N ARG A 46 0.67 2.25 13.88
CA ARG A 46 -0.47 2.73 14.67
C ARG A 46 -1.53 3.43 13.82
N GLY A 47 -1.10 4.21 12.85
CA GLY A 47 -1.95 5.06 12.02
C GLY A 47 -2.52 4.37 10.78
N PRO A 48 -3.36 5.09 10.00
CA PRO A 48 -3.85 4.63 8.71
C PRO A 48 -2.70 4.45 7.72
N SER A 49 -2.57 3.28 7.10
CA SER A 49 -1.46 3.03 6.18
C SER A 49 -1.70 3.54 4.76
N GLY A 50 -2.96 3.72 4.36
CA GLY A 50 -3.38 4.20 3.03
C GLY A 50 -3.81 5.67 2.99
N GLY A 51 -3.60 6.44 4.06
CA GLY A 51 -4.05 7.83 4.18
C GLY A 51 -5.46 7.96 4.74
N ALA A 52 -6.24 8.92 4.24
CA ALA A 52 -7.60 9.14 4.72
C ALA A 52 -8.54 8.00 4.34
N TYR A 53 -9.34 7.54 5.28
CA TYR A 53 -10.32 6.49 5.02
C TYR A 53 -11.44 6.95 4.09
N PRO A 54 -11.97 6.03 3.24
CA PRO A 54 -13.08 6.34 2.37
C PRO A 54 -14.39 6.49 3.16
N GLU A 55 -15.29 7.31 2.62
CA GLU A 55 -16.65 7.47 3.14
C GLU A 55 -17.52 6.28 2.69
N VAL A 56 -17.65 5.28 3.55
CA VAL A 56 -18.32 4.01 3.21
C VAL A 56 -19.80 4.15 2.86
N TYR A 57 -20.45 5.21 3.30
CA TYR A 57 -21.85 5.48 2.92
C TYR A 57 -21.99 5.97 1.47
N LEU A 58 -20.94 6.54 0.89
CA LEU A 58 -20.87 6.94 -0.52
C LEU A 58 -20.33 5.82 -1.40
N ARG A 59 -19.37 5.05 -0.87
CA ARG A 59 -18.69 3.94 -1.55
C ARG A 59 -18.68 2.72 -0.63
N PRO A 60 -19.77 1.93 -0.61
CA PRO A 60 -19.87 0.78 0.28
C PRO A 60 -18.81 -0.28 -0.04
N VAL A 61 -18.30 -0.92 1.00
CA VAL A 61 -17.36 -2.04 0.83
C VAL A 61 -18.11 -3.23 0.27
N THR A 62 -17.70 -3.71 -0.89
CA THR A 62 -18.29 -4.87 -1.57
C THR A 62 -17.44 -6.13 -1.51
N SER A 63 -16.11 -5.98 -1.37
CA SER A 63 -15.18 -7.10 -1.19
C SER A 63 -13.85 -6.62 -0.62
N VAL A 64 -13.03 -7.58 -0.18
CA VAL A 64 -11.65 -7.36 0.25
C VAL A 64 -10.76 -8.33 -0.52
N ARG A 65 -9.64 -7.85 -1.06
CA ARG A 65 -8.61 -8.67 -1.70
C ARG A 65 -7.30 -8.53 -0.94
N VAL A 66 -6.73 -9.64 -0.55
CA VAL A 66 -5.38 -9.70 0.04
C VAL A 66 -4.42 -10.25 -1.01
N ASP A 67 -3.37 -9.50 -1.28
CA ASP A 67 -2.29 -9.90 -2.16
C ASP A 67 -1.09 -10.29 -1.29
N VAL A 68 -0.79 -11.60 -1.28
CA VAL A 68 0.27 -12.12 -0.40
C VAL A 68 1.67 -11.83 -0.95
N SER A 69 1.82 -11.56 -2.24
CA SER A 69 3.09 -11.18 -2.83
C SER A 69 3.43 -9.72 -2.55
N ASP A 70 2.43 -8.85 -2.59
CA ASP A 70 2.58 -7.41 -2.35
C ASP A 70 2.50 -7.03 -0.86
N GLN A 71 2.07 -7.95 0.00
CA GLN A 71 1.78 -7.71 1.41
C GLN A 71 0.81 -6.53 1.60
N LYS A 72 -0.28 -6.57 0.84
CA LYS A 72 -1.32 -5.54 0.85
C LYS A 72 -2.71 -6.12 0.93
N THR A 73 -3.58 -5.36 1.56
CA THR A 73 -5.02 -5.62 1.60
C THR A 73 -5.74 -4.46 0.90
N TYR A 74 -6.52 -4.81 -0.11
CA TYR A 74 -7.30 -3.87 -0.93
C TYR A 74 -8.76 -3.95 -0.54
N VAL A 75 -9.33 -2.81 -0.15
CA VAL A 75 -10.76 -2.66 0.10
C VAL A 75 -11.43 -2.20 -1.17
N MET A 76 -12.46 -2.91 -1.60
CA MET A 76 -13.10 -2.72 -2.90
C MET A 76 -14.53 -2.17 -2.77
N SER A 77 -14.93 -1.36 -3.75
CA SER A 77 -16.32 -0.96 -3.99
C SER A 77 -16.63 -1.23 -5.47
N GLY A 78 -17.34 -2.31 -5.76
CA GLY A 78 -17.39 -2.87 -7.11
C GLY A 78 -15.99 -3.25 -7.59
N ASP A 79 -15.60 -2.79 -8.77
CA ASP A 79 -14.29 -3.03 -9.36
C ASP A 79 -13.21 -2.01 -8.92
N ASP A 80 -13.60 -1.00 -8.15
CA ASP A 80 -12.69 0.04 -7.72
C ASP A 80 -12.01 -0.29 -6.39
N VAL A 81 -10.69 -0.12 -6.33
CA VAL A 81 -9.95 -0.05 -5.05
C VAL A 81 -10.25 1.28 -4.39
N ILE A 82 -10.92 1.25 -3.24
CA ILE A 82 -11.26 2.45 -2.47
C ILE A 82 -10.29 2.75 -1.33
N TYR A 83 -9.54 1.73 -0.88
CA TYR A 83 -8.49 1.89 0.12
C TYR A 83 -7.46 0.76 0.01
N THR A 84 -6.21 1.07 0.28
CA THR A 84 -5.12 0.09 0.28
C THR A 84 -4.44 0.11 1.65
N MET A 85 -4.36 -1.06 2.28
CA MET A 85 -3.71 -1.24 3.58
C MET A 85 -2.39 -1.98 3.40
N VAL A 86 -1.37 -1.58 4.15
CA VAL A 86 -0.19 -2.42 4.34
C VAL A 86 -0.57 -3.58 5.25
N SER A 87 -0.15 -4.78 4.91
CA SER A 87 -0.45 -5.97 5.70
C SER A 87 0.76 -6.87 5.86
N SER A 88 0.67 -7.83 6.77
CA SER A 88 1.60 -8.94 6.93
C SER A 88 0.82 -10.22 6.95
N THR A 89 1.05 -11.07 5.96
CA THR A 89 0.43 -12.39 5.84
C THR A 89 1.29 -13.47 6.50
N GLY A 90 0.90 -14.72 6.34
CA GLY A 90 1.60 -15.86 6.91
C GLY A 90 2.97 -16.10 6.30
N MET A 91 3.92 -16.47 7.13
CA MET A 91 5.24 -16.97 6.72
C MET A 91 5.07 -18.28 5.92
N ASP A 92 6.00 -18.54 5.01
CA ASP A 92 6.06 -19.79 4.23
C ASP A 92 4.75 -20.15 3.50
N GLY A 93 4.00 -19.14 3.07
CA GLY A 93 2.73 -19.32 2.37
C GLY A 93 1.60 -19.89 3.24
N SER A 94 1.65 -19.71 4.57
CA SER A 94 0.66 -20.24 5.50
C SER A 94 -0.69 -19.54 5.48
N THR A 95 -0.84 -18.39 4.79
CA THR A 95 -2.15 -17.80 4.51
C THR A 95 -2.79 -18.54 3.34
N PRO A 96 -3.93 -19.23 3.52
CA PRO A 96 -4.52 -20.02 2.44
C PRO A 96 -5.03 -19.15 1.30
N LEU A 97 -4.58 -19.42 0.08
CA LEU A 97 -5.11 -18.77 -1.12
C LEU A 97 -6.55 -19.25 -1.39
N GLY A 98 -7.38 -18.41 -1.98
CA GLY A 98 -8.74 -18.76 -2.35
C GLY A 98 -9.79 -17.71 -2.06
N GLU A 99 -11.06 -18.10 -2.20
CA GLU A 99 -12.22 -17.26 -2.01
C GLU A 99 -12.93 -17.63 -0.70
N TYR A 100 -13.16 -16.63 0.11
CA TYR A 100 -13.73 -16.72 1.45
C TYR A 100 -14.78 -15.63 1.66
N SER A 101 -15.30 -15.51 2.86
CA SER A 101 -16.17 -14.42 3.25
C SER A 101 -15.98 -14.06 4.72
N VAL A 102 -16.26 -12.80 5.06
CA VAL A 102 -16.26 -12.33 6.45
C VAL A 102 -17.23 -13.15 7.29
N THR A 103 -16.74 -13.71 8.39
CA THR A 103 -17.52 -14.58 9.30
C THR A 103 -17.91 -13.82 10.58
N THR A 104 -17.05 -13.84 11.57
CA THR A 104 -17.28 -13.27 12.89
C THR A 104 -16.21 -12.23 13.23
N ARG A 105 -16.35 -11.56 14.36
CA ARG A 105 -15.38 -10.57 14.82
C ARG A 105 -15.36 -10.47 16.34
N GLY A 106 -14.32 -9.87 16.87
CA GLY A 106 -14.20 -9.56 18.28
C GLY A 106 -13.18 -8.45 18.54
N GLU A 107 -13.23 -7.91 19.73
CA GLU A 107 -12.37 -6.78 20.10
C GLU A 107 -10.94 -7.19 20.41
N HIS A 108 -10.77 -8.35 21.05
CA HIS A 108 -9.46 -8.85 21.46
C HIS A 108 -9.46 -10.38 21.54
N PHE A 109 -8.30 -10.98 21.31
CA PHE A 109 -8.01 -12.37 21.67
C PHE A 109 -6.57 -12.50 22.16
N TYR A 110 -6.30 -13.58 22.91
CA TYR A 110 -4.95 -13.98 23.31
C TYR A 110 -4.76 -15.48 23.07
N ASN A 111 -3.64 -15.84 22.45
CA ASN A 111 -3.23 -17.22 22.23
C ASN A 111 -2.06 -17.55 23.18
N PRO A 112 -2.28 -18.32 24.24
CA PRO A 112 -1.22 -18.68 25.20
C PRO A 112 -0.08 -19.48 24.58
N SER A 113 -0.35 -20.27 23.52
CA SER A 113 0.67 -21.08 22.85
C SER A 113 1.68 -20.22 22.09
N GLU A 114 1.25 -19.08 21.58
CA GLU A 114 2.11 -18.11 20.87
C GLU A 114 2.57 -16.99 21.79
N GLN A 115 2.00 -16.87 22.98
CA GLN A 115 2.18 -15.77 23.92
C GLN A 115 1.90 -14.41 23.28
N MET A 116 0.96 -14.38 22.35
CA MET A 116 0.55 -13.19 21.59
C MET A 116 -0.97 -13.12 21.49
N GLY A 117 -1.47 -11.90 21.50
CA GLY A 117 -2.84 -11.57 21.20
C GLY A 117 -2.92 -10.56 20.05
N ALA A 118 -4.12 -10.11 19.76
CA ALA A 118 -4.34 -8.99 18.89
C ALA A 118 -5.74 -8.39 19.10
N ASP A 119 -5.91 -7.15 18.63
CA ASP A 119 -7.16 -6.42 18.77
C ASP A 119 -7.89 -6.32 17.42
N TRP A 120 -9.18 -5.96 17.50
CA TRP A 120 -10.04 -5.63 16.36
C TRP A 120 -10.03 -6.69 15.27
N TRP A 121 -10.22 -7.95 15.64
CA TRP A 121 -10.15 -9.04 14.68
C TRP A 121 -11.46 -9.26 13.91
N VAL A 122 -11.31 -9.63 12.65
CA VAL A 122 -12.38 -9.99 11.72
C VAL A 122 -12.00 -11.30 11.05
N GLY A 123 -12.81 -12.35 11.23
CA GLY A 123 -12.56 -13.67 10.65
C GLY A 123 -12.96 -13.75 9.18
N PHE A 124 -12.18 -14.49 8.39
CA PHE A 124 -12.53 -14.82 7.00
C PHE A 124 -12.50 -16.35 6.72
N ILE A 125 -11.89 -17.14 7.61
CA ILE A 125 -12.05 -18.60 7.64
C ILE A 125 -12.42 -18.98 9.07
N GLY A 126 -13.71 -19.03 9.36
CA GLY A 126 -14.20 -19.26 10.71
C GLY A 126 -13.65 -18.23 11.69
N SER A 127 -13.12 -18.70 12.81
CA SER A 127 -12.36 -17.92 13.80
C SER A 127 -10.87 -18.29 13.80
N THR A 128 -10.37 -18.91 12.74
CA THR A 128 -9.00 -19.42 12.66
C THR A 128 -8.09 -18.46 11.88
N TYR A 129 -8.55 -17.96 10.74
CA TYR A 129 -7.80 -16.98 9.95
C TYR A 129 -8.51 -15.64 10.01
N LEU A 130 -7.78 -14.63 10.46
CA LEU A 130 -8.31 -13.34 10.87
C LEU A 130 -7.55 -12.20 10.21
N PHE A 131 -8.23 -11.10 9.94
CA PHE A 131 -7.63 -9.75 9.94
C PHE A 131 -7.54 -9.27 11.37
N HIS A 132 -6.44 -8.70 11.79
CA HIS A 132 -6.28 -8.14 13.13
C HIS A 132 -5.11 -7.13 13.19
N THR A 133 -4.96 -6.44 14.31
CA THR A 133 -3.83 -5.51 14.53
C THR A 133 -2.48 -6.22 14.50
N VAL A 134 -1.40 -5.44 14.49
CA VAL A 134 -0.09 -5.94 14.96
C VAL A 134 -0.24 -6.59 16.35
N PRO A 135 0.57 -7.62 16.68
CA PRO A 135 0.39 -8.39 17.91
C PRO A 135 0.45 -7.59 19.20
N THR A 136 -0.33 -8.04 20.18
CA THR A 136 -0.28 -7.57 21.58
C THR A 136 0.33 -8.66 22.48
N THR A 137 0.68 -8.28 23.69
CA THR A 137 0.80 -9.22 24.83
C THR A 137 -0.59 -9.73 25.24
N GLU A 138 -0.79 -10.18 26.47
CA GLU A 138 -2.09 -10.65 26.96
C GLU A 138 -3.15 -9.53 27.01
N GLY A 139 -2.73 -8.28 27.18
CA GLY A 139 -3.63 -7.14 27.31
C GLY A 139 -3.99 -6.48 25.99
N MET A 140 -5.25 -6.06 25.86
CA MET A 140 -5.69 -5.21 24.76
C MET A 140 -4.91 -3.88 24.76
N GLY A 141 -4.37 -3.48 23.59
CA GLY A 141 -3.58 -2.26 23.45
C GLY A 141 -2.10 -2.39 23.84
N ASP A 142 -1.68 -3.48 24.43
CA ASP A 142 -0.29 -3.72 24.82
C ASP A 142 0.54 -4.28 23.67
N TYR A 143 0.74 -3.46 22.63
CA TYR A 143 1.37 -3.88 21.38
C TYR A 143 2.86 -4.22 21.54
N ILE A 144 3.26 -5.34 20.93
CA ILE A 144 4.66 -5.83 20.89
C ILE A 144 5.37 -5.09 19.73
N GLU A 145 6.17 -4.09 20.06
CA GLU A 145 6.82 -3.23 19.05
C GLU A 145 7.72 -4.03 18.09
N SER A 146 8.45 -5.02 18.57
CA SER A 146 9.30 -5.88 17.72
C SER A 146 8.51 -6.67 16.68
N GLU A 147 7.26 -7.04 16.97
CA GLU A 147 6.35 -7.68 16.02
C GLU A 147 5.71 -6.64 15.08
N ALA A 148 5.36 -5.47 15.62
CA ALA A 148 4.79 -4.39 14.84
C ALA A 148 5.74 -3.87 13.74
N LEU A 149 7.03 -3.84 14.00
CA LEU A 149 8.07 -3.44 13.04
C LEU A 149 8.23 -4.42 11.87
N LYS A 150 7.66 -5.61 11.94
CA LYS A 150 7.63 -6.58 10.83
C LYS A 150 6.51 -6.31 9.82
N LEU A 151 5.63 -5.34 10.09
CA LEU A 151 4.51 -5.03 9.20
C LEU A 151 5.02 -4.69 7.77
N GLY A 152 4.33 -5.23 6.76
CA GLY A 152 4.74 -5.16 5.36
C GLY A 152 5.58 -6.35 4.88
N GLN A 153 5.82 -7.32 5.75
CA GLN A 153 6.51 -8.57 5.41
C GLN A 153 5.72 -9.77 5.94
N PRO A 154 5.84 -10.97 5.34
CA PRO A 154 5.25 -12.18 5.92
C PRO A 154 5.76 -12.40 7.35
N ALA A 155 4.87 -12.44 8.33
CA ALA A 155 5.26 -12.46 9.74
C ALA A 155 4.29 -13.21 10.66
N SER A 156 3.15 -13.68 10.16
CA SER A 156 2.15 -14.41 10.95
C SER A 156 2.21 -15.92 10.71
N HIS A 157 1.37 -16.67 11.41
CA HIS A 157 1.13 -18.09 11.16
C HIS A 157 -0.05 -18.34 10.20
N GLY A 158 -0.50 -17.27 9.51
CA GLY A 158 -1.56 -17.36 8.50
C GLY A 158 -2.59 -16.25 8.56
N CYS A 159 -2.76 -15.57 9.69
CA CYS A 159 -3.59 -14.38 9.80
C CYS A 159 -3.02 -13.20 9.01
N VAL A 160 -3.84 -12.20 8.75
CA VAL A 160 -3.47 -10.96 8.07
C VAL A 160 -3.35 -9.84 9.11
N ARG A 161 -2.11 -9.47 9.45
CA ARG A 161 -1.81 -8.37 10.37
C ARG A 161 -1.94 -7.04 9.66
N LEU A 162 -2.52 -6.07 10.31
CA LEU A 162 -2.74 -4.70 9.83
C LEU A 162 -2.20 -3.68 10.84
N THR A 163 -2.17 -2.41 10.45
CA THR A 163 -1.97 -1.35 11.44
C THR A 163 -3.13 -1.34 12.45
N VAL A 164 -2.92 -0.73 13.60
CA VAL A 164 -3.97 -0.62 14.62
C VAL A 164 -5.21 0.09 14.06
N SER A 165 -5.00 1.21 13.35
CA SER A 165 -6.10 1.97 12.78
C SER A 165 -6.81 1.22 11.64
N ASP A 166 -6.07 0.53 10.76
CA ASP A 166 -6.67 -0.21 9.64
C ASP A 166 -7.49 -1.41 10.12
N ALA A 167 -6.99 -2.16 11.11
CA ALA A 167 -7.74 -3.26 11.71
C ALA A 167 -9.03 -2.76 12.38
N LYS A 168 -8.94 -1.66 13.13
CA LYS A 168 -10.12 -1.04 13.74
C LYS A 168 -11.14 -0.59 12.69
N TRP A 169 -10.66 0.02 11.61
CA TRP A 169 -11.53 0.46 10.53
C TRP A 169 -12.23 -0.73 9.84
N LEU A 170 -11.52 -1.83 9.56
CA LEU A 170 -12.14 -3.06 9.04
C LEU A 170 -13.17 -3.63 10.02
N TYR A 171 -12.82 -3.70 11.30
CA TYR A 171 -13.74 -4.16 12.35
C TYR A 171 -15.04 -3.38 12.37
N ASP A 172 -14.98 -2.05 12.21
CA ASP A 172 -16.15 -1.18 12.25
C ASP A 172 -16.98 -1.21 10.96
N ASN A 173 -16.33 -1.39 9.79
CA ASN A 173 -16.96 -1.11 8.50
C ASN A 173 -17.15 -2.34 7.60
N LEU A 174 -16.60 -3.50 7.95
CA LEU A 174 -16.67 -4.69 7.09
C LEU A 174 -17.83 -5.60 7.52
N PRO A 175 -18.95 -5.64 6.78
CA PRO A 175 -20.10 -6.47 7.15
C PRO A 175 -19.80 -7.98 7.07
N ALA A 176 -20.49 -8.78 7.86
CA ALA A 176 -20.46 -10.24 7.71
C ALA A 176 -20.96 -10.65 6.32
N GLY A 177 -20.35 -11.68 5.74
CA GLY A 177 -20.67 -12.17 4.41
C GLY A 177 -19.99 -11.43 3.25
N VAL A 178 -19.27 -10.34 3.49
CA VAL A 178 -18.49 -9.67 2.44
C VAL A 178 -17.43 -10.63 1.90
N PRO A 179 -17.31 -10.78 0.56
CA PRO A 179 -16.30 -11.62 -0.06
C PRO A 179 -14.89 -11.21 0.27
N VAL A 180 -14.02 -12.19 0.50
CA VAL A 180 -12.58 -12.03 0.75
C VAL A 180 -11.84 -12.95 -0.20
N SER A 181 -11.01 -12.39 -1.09
CA SER A 181 -10.11 -13.15 -1.95
C SER A 181 -8.66 -13.02 -1.46
N ILE A 182 -7.97 -14.15 -1.37
CA ILE A 182 -6.54 -14.22 -1.04
C ILE A 182 -5.81 -14.70 -2.29
N VAL A 183 -4.94 -13.86 -2.83
CA VAL A 183 -4.25 -14.07 -4.11
C VAL A 183 -2.75 -13.85 -3.99
N GLU A 184 -2.00 -14.31 -5.02
CA GLU A 184 -0.58 -13.99 -5.24
C GLU A 184 -0.44 -12.85 -6.24
#